data_d6a7178278aebffe267260f97d195c64
#
_entry.id   d6a7178278aebffe267260f97d195c64
#
_cell.length_a   1.000
_cell.length_b   1.000
_cell.length_c   1.000
_cell.angle_alpha   90.00
_cell.angle_beta   90.00
_cell.angle_gamma   90.00
#
_symmetry.space_group_name_H-M   'P 1'
#
loop_
_entity.id
_entity.type
_entity.pdbx_description
1 polymer ?
#
loop_
_entity_poly.entity_id
_entity_poly.type
_entity_poly.pdbx_seq_one_letter_code
_entity_poly.pdbx_strand_id
1 'polypeptide(L)'
;ACRNTVATAMREMGLKSKVSKKFSPTTTVSDPAKAAAPNVLNQSFKADAPNRKWVTDITYLPTAAGWVYLAVVLDLFSRKVVGWAISESLATPLVSSALRNAVELRKPDTNGLLHHSDRGSQYTSDDYQQTLKTLNMTCSMSRTGCCYDNAVMERFFWSLKHEWTKFETFDNIADARLSVFQYIETF
;
A
#
# COMPACT_ATOMS: atom_id res chain seq x y z
N ALA A 1 -2.16 -40.45 4.88
CA ALA A 1 -2.20 -40.33 3.42
C ALA A 1 -1.51 -39.03 2.97
N CYS A 2 -0.79 -39.10 1.85
CA CYS A 2 -0.13 -37.91 1.27
C CYS A 2 -1.20 -36.96 0.71
N ARG A 3 -0.88 -35.64 0.68
CA ARG A 3 -1.78 -34.57 0.17
C ARG A 3 -2.32 -34.88 -1.23
N ASN A 4 -1.47 -35.44 -2.09
CA ASN A 4 -1.86 -35.77 -3.46
C ASN A 4 -2.86 -36.94 -3.53
N THR A 5 -2.68 -37.94 -2.69
CA THR A 5 -3.61 -39.07 -2.58
C THR A 5 -5.00 -38.61 -2.13
N VAL A 6 -5.06 -37.74 -1.14
CA VAL A 6 -6.34 -37.16 -0.68
C VAL A 6 -6.99 -36.32 -1.78
N ALA A 7 -6.22 -35.48 -2.49
CA ALA A 7 -6.73 -34.67 -3.58
C ALA A 7 -7.28 -35.51 -4.74
N THR A 8 -6.63 -36.64 -5.07
CA THR A 8 -7.10 -37.57 -6.10
C THR A 8 -8.40 -38.23 -5.69
N ALA A 9 -8.47 -38.79 -4.49
CA ALA A 9 -9.67 -39.43 -3.97
C ALA A 9 -10.86 -38.44 -3.91
N MET A 10 -10.63 -37.22 -3.45
CA MET A 10 -11.67 -36.18 -3.46
C MET A 10 -12.19 -35.89 -4.89
N ARG A 11 -11.30 -35.83 -5.88
CA ARG A 11 -11.66 -35.59 -7.27
C ARG A 11 -12.50 -36.73 -7.84
N GLU A 12 -12.09 -38.01 -7.58
CA GLU A 12 -12.83 -39.21 -8.00
C GLU A 12 -14.22 -39.29 -7.37
N MET A 13 -14.36 -38.82 -6.12
CA MET A 13 -15.62 -38.75 -5.39
C MET A 13 -16.45 -37.50 -5.70
N GLY A 14 -16.03 -36.62 -6.63
CA GLY A 14 -16.70 -35.37 -6.95
C GLY A 14 -16.69 -34.34 -5.81
N LEU A 15 -15.86 -34.55 -4.78
CA LEU A 15 -15.76 -33.63 -3.64
C LEU A 15 -14.84 -32.46 -3.92
N LYS A 16 -15.24 -31.28 -3.49
CA LYS A 16 -14.45 -30.05 -3.57
C LYS A 16 -14.20 -29.50 -2.17
N SER A 17 -13.01 -28.95 -1.94
CA SER A 17 -12.74 -28.22 -0.70
C SER A 17 -13.69 -27.02 -0.58
N LYS A 18 -14.26 -26.84 0.62
CA LYS A 18 -15.05 -25.62 0.94
C LYS A 18 -14.17 -24.37 1.03
N VAL A 19 -12.85 -24.54 1.17
CA VAL A 19 -11.88 -23.44 1.15
C VAL A 19 -11.48 -23.20 -0.30
N SER A 20 -12.18 -22.29 -0.98
CA SER A 20 -11.69 -21.72 -2.23
C SER A 20 -10.53 -20.78 -1.95
N LYS A 21 -9.51 -20.73 -2.82
CA LYS A 21 -8.53 -19.65 -2.78
C LYS A 21 -9.31 -18.33 -2.90
N LYS A 22 -9.30 -17.53 -1.83
CA LYS A 22 -9.84 -16.16 -1.92
C LYS A 22 -9.04 -15.45 -3.00
N PHE A 23 -9.73 -14.91 -4.00
CA PHE A 23 -9.10 -13.99 -4.95
C PHE A 23 -8.57 -12.80 -4.15
N SER A 24 -7.31 -12.49 -4.33
CA SER A 24 -6.67 -11.30 -3.78
C SER A 24 -6.13 -10.50 -4.93
N PRO A 25 -6.52 -9.23 -5.10
CA PRO A 25 -5.93 -8.38 -6.12
C PRO A 25 -4.41 -8.31 -5.97
N THR A 26 -3.69 -8.34 -7.09
CA THR A 26 -2.25 -8.05 -7.09
C THR A 26 -2.10 -6.54 -7.13
N THR A 27 -1.58 -5.95 -6.06
CA THR A 27 -1.39 -4.49 -5.94
C THR A 27 -0.05 -4.04 -6.50
N THR A 28 0.94 -4.93 -6.52
CA THR A 28 2.28 -4.63 -7.03
C THR A 28 2.55 -5.40 -8.32
N VAL A 29 2.55 -4.69 -9.43
CA VAL A 29 3.02 -5.19 -10.73
C VAL A 29 4.18 -4.30 -11.15
N SER A 30 5.39 -4.85 -11.13
CA SER A 30 6.59 -4.13 -11.59
C SER A 30 6.64 -4.11 -13.11
N ASP A 31 6.97 -2.96 -13.68
CA ASP A 31 7.27 -2.81 -15.10
C ASP A 31 8.78 -3.00 -15.31
N PRO A 32 9.23 -4.10 -15.97
CA PRO A 32 10.64 -4.35 -16.22
C PRO A 32 11.31 -3.30 -17.10
N ALA A 33 10.55 -2.56 -17.89
CA ALA A 33 11.05 -1.53 -18.81
C ALA A 33 11.38 -0.22 -18.08
N LYS A 34 10.89 -0.03 -16.83
CA LYS A 34 11.12 1.18 -16.06
C LYS A 34 12.21 0.98 -15.02
N ALA A 35 13.19 1.88 -15.05
CA ALA A 35 14.27 1.89 -14.05
C ALA A 35 13.72 2.24 -12.66
N ALA A 36 13.88 1.33 -11.70
CA ALA A 36 13.55 1.60 -10.32
C ALA A 36 14.64 2.44 -9.65
N ALA A 37 14.23 3.36 -8.77
CA ALA A 37 15.17 4.11 -7.95
C ALA A 37 15.95 3.18 -6.99
N PRO A 38 17.15 3.56 -6.55
CA PRO A 38 17.91 2.79 -5.58
C PRO A 38 17.20 2.75 -4.23
N ASN A 39 17.44 1.70 -3.44
CA ASN A 39 16.95 1.62 -2.07
C ASN A 39 17.81 2.48 -1.12
N VAL A 40 17.47 3.76 -1.02
CA VAL A 40 18.16 4.72 -0.14
C VAL A 40 17.73 4.53 1.32
N LEU A 41 16.46 4.12 1.57
CA LEU A 41 15.96 3.87 2.92
C LEU A 41 16.71 2.75 3.63
N ASN A 42 17.03 1.67 2.88
CA ASN A 42 17.81 0.52 3.33
C ASN A 42 17.44 0.03 4.74
N GLN A 43 16.12 -0.12 4.99
CA GLN A 43 15.54 -0.57 6.27
C GLN A 43 15.83 0.36 7.48
N SER A 44 16.37 1.56 7.24
CA SER A 44 16.61 2.56 8.27
C SER A 44 15.30 3.31 8.63
N PHE A 45 14.40 2.63 9.32
CA PHE A 45 13.06 3.13 9.66
C PHE A 45 13.03 4.15 10.82
N LYS A 46 14.18 4.55 11.35
CA LYS A 46 14.27 5.68 12.25
C LYS A 46 14.41 6.98 11.46
N ALA A 47 13.70 8.00 11.90
CA ALA A 47 13.87 9.38 11.48
C ALA A 47 14.15 10.23 12.73
N ASP A 48 14.95 11.27 12.58
CA ASP A 48 15.37 12.18 13.64
C ASP A 48 14.43 13.36 13.83
N ALA A 49 13.59 13.63 12.82
CA ALA A 49 12.59 14.69 12.86
C ALA A 49 11.38 14.35 11.97
N PRO A 50 10.22 15.01 12.18
CA PRO A 50 9.07 14.86 11.30
C PRO A 50 9.39 15.26 9.86
N ASN A 51 8.71 14.62 8.90
CA ASN A 51 8.81 14.93 7.48
C ASN A 51 10.23 14.79 6.90
N ARG A 52 11.06 13.91 7.46
CA ARG A 52 12.37 13.55 6.89
C ARG A 52 12.28 12.30 6.03
N LYS A 53 11.45 11.34 6.42
CA LYS A 53 11.27 10.09 5.71
C LYS A 53 9.80 9.72 5.70
N TRP A 54 9.22 9.63 4.52
CA TRP A 54 7.88 9.11 4.29
C TRP A 54 7.95 7.76 3.61
N VAL A 55 7.10 6.83 4.03
CA VAL A 55 6.91 5.53 3.38
C VAL A 55 5.49 5.46 2.85
N THR A 56 5.31 4.81 1.71
CA THR A 56 4.01 4.68 1.06
C THR A 56 3.79 3.29 0.53
N ASP A 57 2.54 2.90 0.47
CA ASP A 57 2.13 1.64 -0.13
C ASP A 57 0.62 1.64 -0.42
N ILE A 58 0.16 0.63 -1.15
CA ILE A 58 -1.24 0.44 -1.53
C ILE A 58 -1.75 -0.85 -0.93
N THR A 59 -2.97 -0.79 -0.40
CA THR A 59 -3.72 -1.99 -0.06
C THR A 59 -5.09 -1.97 -0.71
N TYR A 60 -5.83 -3.07 -0.60
CA TYR A 60 -7.18 -3.19 -1.12
C TYR A 60 -8.15 -3.59 0.01
N LEU A 61 -9.38 -3.13 -0.12
CA LEU A 61 -10.50 -3.45 0.77
C LEU A 61 -11.67 -4.01 -0.07
N PRO A 62 -12.31 -5.09 0.36
CA PRO A 62 -13.51 -5.60 -0.30
C PRO A 62 -14.71 -4.73 0.04
N THR A 63 -15.57 -4.47 -0.94
CA THR A 63 -16.91 -3.92 -0.77
C THR A 63 -17.92 -4.80 -1.50
N ALA A 64 -19.21 -4.63 -1.22
CA ALA A 64 -20.26 -5.34 -1.97
C ALA A 64 -20.26 -4.94 -3.46
N ALA A 65 -19.86 -3.70 -3.77
CA ALA A 65 -19.74 -3.19 -5.13
C ALA A 65 -18.46 -3.62 -5.86
N GLY A 66 -17.48 -4.24 -5.16
CA GLY A 66 -16.20 -4.67 -5.72
C GLY A 66 -15.00 -4.29 -4.86
N TRP A 67 -13.82 -4.25 -5.46
CA TRP A 67 -12.60 -3.88 -4.76
C TRP A 67 -12.37 -2.38 -4.79
N VAL A 68 -11.94 -1.83 -3.66
CA VAL A 68 -11.42 -0.46 -3.57
C VAL A 68 -9.96 -0.50 -3.10
N TYR A 69 -9.18 0.46 -3.56
CA TYR A 69 -7.74 0.55 -3.31
C TYR A 69 -7.45 1.77 -2.44
N LEU A 70 -6.66 1.56 -1.42
CA LEU A 70 -6.24 2.58 -0.46
C LEU A 70 -4.74 2.80 -0.59
N ALA A 71 -4.31 3.99 -1.00
CA ALA A 71 -2.93 4.43 -0.91
C ALA A 71 -2.73 5.27 0.36
N VAL A 72 -1.63 5.00 1.06
CA VAL A 72 -1.29 5.67 2.32
C VAL A 72 0.14 6.17 2.27
N VAL A 73 0.37 7.37 2.81
CA VAL A 73 1.69 7.95 3.09
C VAL A 73 1.84 8.08 4.60
N LEU A 74 2.90 7.53 5.16
CA LEU A 74 3.18 7.49 6.60
C LEU A 74 4.51 8.15 6.90
N ASP A 75 4.55 9.02 7.90
CA ASP A 75 5.78 9.65 8.40
C ASP A 75 6.51 8.72 9.38
N LEU A 76 7.76 8.39 9.08
CA LEU A 76 8.53 7.44 9.90
C LEU A 76 8.90 7.97 11.29
N PHE A 77 8.92 9.28 11.50
CA PHE A 77 9.18 9.85 12.82
C PHE A 77 7.99 9.70 13.75
N SER A 78 6.84 10.21 13.32
CA SER A 78 5.62 10.23 14.14
C SER A 78 4.82 8.92 14.05
N ARG A 79 5.09 8.09 13.07
CA ARG A 79 4.29 6.90 12.71
C ARG A 79 2.85 7.21 12.32
N LYS A 80 2.53 8.47 12.10
CA LYS A 80 1.21 8.91 11.68
C LYS A 80 1.04 8.85 10.17
N VAL A 81 -0.16 8.55 9.74
CA VAL A 81 -0.59 8.76 8.36
C VAL A 81 -0.61 10.27 8.09
N VAL A 82 0.12 10.70 7.08
CA VAL A 82 0.22 12.11 6.67
C VAL A 82 -0.55 12.42 5.40
N GLY A 83 -0.93 11.37 4.65
CA GLY A 83 -1.77 11.51 3.47
C GLY A 83 -2.31 10.15 3.05
N TRP A 84 -3.50 10.14 2.50
CA TRP A 84 -4.12 8.94 1.97
C TRP A 84 -5.15 9.27 0.90
N ALA A 85 -5.47 8.29 0.07
CA ALA A 85 -6.53 8.36 -0.92
C ALA A 85 -7.14 6.97 -1.13
N ILE A 86 -8.42 6.93 -1.50
CA ILE A 86 -9.13 5.70 -1.83
C ILE A 86 -9.80 5.84 -3.20
N SER A 87 -9.77 4.78 -4.01
CA SER A 87 -10.32 4.74 -5.36
C SER A 87 -10.76 3.33 -5.73
N GLU A 88 -11.67 3.21 -6.67
CA GLU A 88 -12.05 1.95 -7.32
C GLU A 88 -11.01 1.52 -8.38
N SER A 89 -10.10 2.42 -8.75
CA SER A 89 -9.05 2.18 -9.73
C SER A 89 -7.66 2.15 -9.09
N LEU A 90 -6.89 1.11 -9.42
CA LEU A 90 -5.48 0.96 -9.03
C LEU A 90 -4.55 1.67 -10.05
N ALA A 91 -4.76 2.93 -10.31
CA ALA A 91 -3.98 3.72 -11.26
C ALA A 91 -3.12 4.79 -10.55
N THR A 92 -2.16 5.37 -11.28
CA THR A 92 -1.24 6.41 -10.77
C THR A 92 -1.95 7.57 -10.06
N PRO A 93 -3.13 8.08 -10.49
CA PRO A 93 -3.83 9.14 -9.77
C PRO A 93 -4.14 8.84 -8.30
N LEU A 94 -4.28 7.56 -7.93
CA LEU A 94 -4.50 7.16 -6.54
C LEU A 94 -3.32 7.55 -5.65
N VAL A 95 -2.10 7.13 -6.03
CA VAL A 95 -0.87 7.42 -5.26
C VAL A 95 -0.50 8.89 -5.32
N SER A 96 -0.74 9.56 -6.46
CA SER A 96 -0.52 11.00 -6.62
C SER A 96 -1.45 11.82 -5.72
N SER A 97 -2.70 11.39 -5.54
CA SER A 97 -3.64 12.04 -4.63
C SER A 97 -3.23 11.86 -3.17
N ALA A 98 -2.79 10.66 -2.77
CA ALA A 98 -2.29 10.41 -1.42
C ALA A 98 -1.06 11.28 -1.10
N LEU A 99 -0.10 11.39 -2.04
CA LEU A 99 1.07 12.25 -1.89
C LEU A 99 0.71 13.73 -1.81
N ARG A 100 -0.19 14.20 -2.67
CA ARG A 100 -0.67 15.60 -2.66
C ARG A 100 -1.32 15.93 -1.32
N ASN A 101 -2.22 15.09 -0.83
CA ASN A 101 -2.86 15.26 0.46
C ASN A 101 -1.83 15.34 1.61
N ALA A 102 -0.77 14.50 1.56
CA ALA A 102 0.30 14.56 2.53
C ALA A 102 1.06 15.89 2.51
N VAL A 103 1.40 16.40 1.32
CA VAL A 103 2.10 17.68 1.16
C VAL A 103 1.21 18.84 1.60
N GLU A 104 -0.07 18.85 1.23
CA GLU A 104 -1.01 19.89 1.62
C GLU A 104 -1.28 19.94 3.14
N LEU A 105 -1.41 18.75 3.76
CA LEU A 105 -1.66 18.65 5.20
C LEU A 105 -0.42 19.05 6.02
N ARG A 106 0.75 18.56 5.64
CA ARG A 106 1.97 18.72 6.44
C ARG A 106 2.78 19.97 6.07
N LYS A 107 2.63 20.47 4.83
CA LYS A 107 3.38 21.61 4.27
C LYS A 107 4.88 21.52 4.60
N PRO A 108 5.51 20.36 4.35
CA PRO A 108 6.90 20.13 4.73
C PRO A 108 7.84 20.93 3.85
N ASP A 109 9.06 21.16 4.34
CA ASP A 109 10.17 21.35 3.43
C ASP A 109 10.44 20.00 2.73
N THR A 110 10.10 19.95 1.43
CA THR A 110 10.23 18.72 0.64
C THR A 110 11.65 18.49 0.14
N ASN A 111 12.53 19.48 0.27
CA ASN A 111 13.91 19.39 -0.22
C ASN A 111 14.68 18.29 0.54
N GLY A 112 14.96 17.20 -0.17
CA GLY A 112 15.63 16.03 0.39
C GLY A 112 14.78 15.14 1.28
N LEU A 113 13.47 15.40 1.42
CA LEU A 113 12.55 14.47 2.07
C LEU A 113 12.60 13.14 1.33
N LEU A 114 12.94 12.07 2.06
CA LEU A 114 13.02 10.73 1.48
C LEU A 114 11.61 10.16 1.36
N HIS A 115 11.23 9.79 0.14
CA HIS A 115 9.97 9.14 -0.20
C HIS A 115 10.23 7.71 -0.65
N HIS A 116 9.82 6.72 0.15
CA HIS A 116 10.06 5.31 -0.11
C HIS A 116 8.78 4.56 -0.45
N SER A 117 8.85 3.74 -1.50
CA SER A 117 7.75 2.88 -1.96
C SER A 117 8.26 1.48 -2.34
N ASP A 118 7.33 0.58 -2.69
CA ASP A 118 7.64 -0.59 -3.48
C ASP A 118 7.91 -0.22 -4.96
N ARG A 119 8.08 -1.24 -5.82
CA ARG A 119 8.31 -1.07 -7.28
C ARG A 119 7.03 -1.22 -8.09
N GLY A 120 5.87 -0.93 -7.52
CA GLY A 120 4.61 -0.96 -8.25
C GLY A 120 4.63 0.01 -9.44
N SER A 121 3.93 -0.37 -10.51
CA SER A 121 3.85 0.44 -11.75
C SER A 121 3.33 1.86 -11.51
N GLN A 122 2.53 2.07 -10.48
CA GLN A 122 2.03 3.37 -10.07
C GLN A 122 3.17 4.29 -9.62
N TYR A 123 4.11 3.76 -8.82
CA TYR A 123 5.25 4.51 -8.28
C TYR A 123 6.37 4.69 -9.30
N THR A 124 6.52 3.75 -10.27
CA THR A 124 7.51 3.86 -11.34
C THR A 124 6.99 4.62 -12.57
N SER A 125 5.73 5.09 -12.55
CA SER A 125 5.16 5.89 -13.64
C SER A 125 5.89 7.23 -13.80
N ASP A 126 6.00 7.70 -15.05
CA ASP A 126 6.72 8.95 -15.36
C ASP A 126 6.07 10.14 -14.66
N ASP A 127 4.73 10.18 -14.61
CA ASP A 127 3.96 11.25 -13.95
C ASP A 127 4.28 11.33 -12.44
N TYR A 128 4.34 10.16 -11.77
CA TYR A 128 4.66 10.12 -10.36
C TYR A 128 6.10 10.51 -10.08
N GLN A 129 7.03 9.99 -10.87
CA GLN A 129 8.46 10.33 -10.78
C GLN A 129 8.70 11.81 -11.07
N GLN A 130 7.99 12.39 -12.03
CA GLN A 130 8.07 13.82 -12.30
C GLN A 130 7.53 14.66 -11.13
N THR A 131 6.46 14.19 -10.47
CA THR A 131 5.93 14.84 -9.26
C THR A 131 6.96 14.85 -8.14
N LEU A 132 7.63 13.72 -7.86
CA LEU A 132 8.69 13.67 -6.84
C LEU A 132 9.86 14.60 -7.16
N LYS A 133 10.27 14.66 -8.43
CA LYS A 133 11.32 15.58 -8.90
C LYS A 133 10.93 17.04 -8.71
N THR A 134 9.70 17.42 -9.09
CA THR A 134 9.19 18.79 -8.93
C THR A 134 9.15 19.21 -7.47
N LEU A 135 8.87 18.27 -6.57
CA LEU A 135 8.88 18.46 -5.12
C LEU A 135 10.29 18.36 -4.51
N ASN A 136 11.33 18.13 -5.29
CA ASN A 136 12.71 17.92 -4.79
C ASN A 136 12.83 16.79 -3.75
N MET A 137 11.94 15.79 -3.80
CA MET A 137 11.97 14.64 -2.91
C MET A 137 13.01 13.61 -3.37
N THR A 138 13.68 12.96 -2.42
CA THR A 138 14.56 11.83 -2.68
C THR A 138 13.74 10.56 -2.87
N CYS A 139 13.67 10.03 -4.10
CA CYS A 139 13.00 8.79 -4.40
C CYS A 139 13.81 7.59 -3.92
N SER A 140 13.16 6.67 -3.23
CA SER A 140 13.73 5.40 -2.77
C SER A 140 12.73 4.27 -3.04
N MET A 141 13.21 3.11 -3.50
CA MET A 141 12.33 1.96 -3.79
C MET A 141 12.89 0.68 -3.18
N SER A 142 11.99 -0.18 -2.70
CA SER A 142 12.32 -1.51 -2.18
C SER A 142 13.09 -2.33 -3.22
N ARG A 143 13.96 -3.23 -2.76
CA ARG A 143 14.61 -4.21 -3.64
C ARG A 143 13.58 -5.26 -4.11
N THR A 144 13.79 -5.81 -5.29
CA THR A 144 12.93 -6.88 -5.81
C THR A 144 12.94 -8.08 -4.86
N GLY A 145 11.75 -8.55 -4.47
CA GLY A 145 11.59 -9.72 -3.60
C GLY A 145 11.98 -9.49 -2.13
N CYS A 146 12.25 -8.26 -1.71
CA CYS A 146 12.59 -7.93 -0.33
C CYS A 146 11.41 -7.20 0.36
N CYS A 147 10.47 -7.96 0.91
CA CYS A 147 9.30 -7.42 1.61
C CYS A 147 9.70 -6.58 2.84
N TYR A 148 10.78 -6.94 3.52
CA TYR A 148 11.24 -6.20 4.70
C TYR A 148 11.65 -4.75 4.42
N ASP A 149 11.86 -4.38 3.16
CA ASP A 149 12.22 -3.00 2.79
C ASP A 149 11.06 -2.01 3.02
N ASN A 150 9.80 -2.50 3.11
CA ASN A 150 8.62 -1.69 3.42
C ASN A 150 7.82 -2.22 4.64
N ALA A 151 8.50 -2.87 5.59
CA ALA A 151 7.90 -3.56 6.73
C ALA A 151 6.99 -2.66 7.59
N VAL A 152 7.24 -1.35 7.64
CA VAL A 152 6.41 -0.40 8.39
C VAL A 152 5.02 -0.29 7.77
N MET A 153 4.91 -0.23 6.44
CA MET A 153 3.63 -0.19 5.75
C MET A 153 2.90 -1.53 5.82
N GLU A 154 3.64 -2.66 5.72
CA GLU A 154 3.06 -3.98 5.93
C GLU A 154 2.43 -4.10 7.33
N ARG A 155 3.13 -3.61 8.37
CA ARG A 155 2.61 -3.60 9.75
C ARG A 155 1.38 -2.71 9.89
N PHE A 156 1.41 -1.50 9.30
CA PHE A 156 0.26 -0.59 9.32
C PHE A 156 -0.97 -1.24 8.68
N PHE A 157 -0.84 -1.80 7.48
CA PHE A 157 -1.96 -2.45 6.80
C PHE A 157 -2.42 -3.73 7.49
N TRP A 158 -1.50 -4.43 8.14
CA TRP A 158 -1.88 -5.57 8.97
C TRP A 158 -2.80 -5.11 10.11
N SER A 159 -2.42 -4.06 10.86
CA SER A 159 -3.25 -3.49 11.93
C SER A 159 -4.60 -3.00 11.39
N LEU A 160 -4.63 -2.19 10.35
CA LEU A 160 -5.86 -1.72 9.72
C LEU A 160 -6.80 -2.89 9.38
N LYS A 161 -6.27 -3.95 8.75
CA LYS A 161 -7.09 -5.08 8.32
C LYS A 161 -7.55 -5.98 9.46
N HIS A 162 -6.70 -6.24 10.46
CA HIS A 162 -6.99 -7.22 11.50
C HIS A 162 -7.65 -6.61 12.73
N GLU A 163 -7.36 -5.36 13.02
CA GLU A 163 -7.87 -4.67 14.21
C GLU A 163 -9.14 -3.85 13.91
N TRP A 164 -9.37 -3.48 12.64
CA TRP A 164 -10.47 -2.60 12.26
C TRP A 164 -11.35 -3.21 11.16
N THR A 165 -10.91 -3.22 9.90
CA THR A 165 -11.78 -3.54 8.75
C THR A 165 -12.25 -5.00 8.70
N LYS A 166 -11.61 -5.92 9.42
CA LYS A 166 -12.05 -7.32 9.53
C LYS A 166 -13.45 -7.46 10.15
N PHE A 167 -13.84 -6.51 10.96
CA PHE A 167 -15.12 -6.53 11.69
C PHE A 167 -16.21 -5.72 11.00
N GLU A 168 -15.91 -5.18 9.82
CA GLU A 168 -16.81 -4.32 9.07
C GLU A 168 -17.14 -4.93 7.70
N THR A 169 -18.28 -4.53 7.18
CA THR A 169 -18.71 -4.79 5.80
C THR A 169 -19.02 -3.47 5.13
N PHE A 170 -18.53 -3.27 3.91
CA PHE A 170 -18.72 -2.05 3.15
C PHE A 170 -19.63 -2.32 1.96
N ASP A 171 -20.67 -1.53 1.78
CA ASP A 171 -21.53 -1.63 0.61
C ASP A 171 -20.81 -1.02 -0.62
N ASN A 172 -20.08 0.07 -0.42
CA ASN A 172 -19.46 0.85 -1.49
C ASN A 172 -18.20 1.59 -1.00
N ILE A 173 -17.58 2.38 -1.91
CA ILE A 173 -16.37 3.17 -1.61
C ILE A 173 -16.60 4.26 -0.53
N ALA A 174 -17.82 4.81 -0.41
CA ALA A 174 -18.10 5.86 0.56
C ALA A 174 -18.05 5.30 1.99
N ASP A 175 -18.59 4.11 2.21
CA ASP A 175 -18.55 3.43 3.50
C ASP A 175 -17.11 3.05 3.89
N ALA A 176 -16.37 2.46 2.94
CA ALA A 176 -14.96 2.14 3.14
C ALA A 176 -14.13 3.40 3.45
N ARG A 177 -14.42 4.52 2.78
CA ARG A 177 -13.74 5.80 3.00
C ARG A 177 -14.00 6.35 4.40
N LEU A 178 -15.24 6.30 4.86
CA LEU A 178 -15.62 6.78 6.20
C LEU A 178 -14.93 5.94 7.28
N SER A 179 -14.94 4.63 7.15
CA SER A 179 -14.29 3.73 8.10
C SER A 179 -12.77 3.93 8.14
N VAL A 180 -12.12 4.03 6.98
CA VAL A 180 -10.67 4.31 6.90
C VAL A 180 -10.34 5.67 7.51
N PHE A 181 -11.15 6.69 7.27
CA PHE A 181 -10.98 8.01 7.89
C PHE A 181 -11.06 7.92 9.42
N GLN A 182 -12.05 7.24 9.96
CA GLN A 182 -12.20 7.05 11.41
C GLN A 182 -10.99 6.33 12.01
N TYR A 183 -10.49 5.27 11.35
CA TYR A 183 -9.29 4.57 11.81
C TYR A 183 -8.06 5.48 11.82
N ILE A 184 -7.84 6.24 10.75
CA ILE A 184 -6.68 7.13 10.62
C ILE A 184 -6.69 8.26 11.65
N GLU A 185 -7.87 8.81 11.97
CA GLU A 185 -8.00 9.87 12.98
C GLU A 185 -7.80 9.37 14.41
N THR A 186 -7.97 8.07 14.66
CA THR A 186 -7.80 7.46 15.99
C THR A 186 -6.45 6.77 16.17
N PHE A 187 -5.78 6.41 15.09
CA PHE A 187 -4.46 5.77 15.07
C PHE A 187 -3.35 6.81 15.28
#